data_d4ca2080b3bf75544be999599723c4ad
#
_entry.id   d4ca2080b3bf75544be999599723c4ad
#
_cell.length_a   1.000
_cell.length_b   1.000
_cell.length_c   1.000
_cell.angle_alpha   90.00
_cell.angle_beta   90.00
_cell.angle_gamma   90.00
#
_symmetry.space_group_name_H-M   'P 1'
#
loop_
_entity.id
_entity.type
_entity.pdbx_description
1 polymer ?
#
loop_
_entity_poly.entity_id
_entity_poly.type
_entity_poly.pdbx_seq_one_letter_code
_entity_poly.pdbx_strand_id
1 'polypeptide(L)'
;MTLSACPETAQAGIFLAKHIKKHIKQIRKGTISLIHQYQLNGYNIVLDTYSSAIHVVDEIAYDMIAMFEDKTAGEIISALLAKYGGRQTADGETVSETDLRECYAEIQKLKDDKKLFAPDVYADIAGQFKNNSRDIKALCLHVAHSCNLNCSYCFAGQGKYHGESALMPLEVGKRALDFLVENSGSHTNLEVDFFGGEPLMNWQVVKELVRYGRSLEAPHHKRFRFTLTTNGVNVDDDVIEFSNREMQNVVMSIDGRKEVHDRFRVDYQGRGSYDTIIPKFQEFARRRGERDYYVRGTYTHANPDFTNDILHLADLGFTKLSMEPVVCDPSDPSALTAEDLPILFSQYEKLAEAMLARQKEGRPITFYHYMIDLNHGPCIYKRIA
;
A
#
# COMPACT_ATOMS: atom_id res chain seq x y z
N MET A 1 -11.49 -33.32 -7.02
CA MET A 1 -10.63 -32.96 -8.16
C MET A 1 -9.34 -32.45 -7.62
N THR A 2 -8.27 -33.20 -7.76
CA THR A 2 -6.92 -32.91 -7.22
C THR A 2 -6.23 -31.90 -8.15
N LEU A 3 -5.91 -30.75 -7.62
CA LEU A 3 -5.08 -29.74 -8.30
C LEU A 3 -3.64 -30.27 -8.39
N SER A 4 -3.19 -30.64 -9.57
CA SER A 4 -1.78 -30.93 -9.85
C SER A 4 -1.05 -29.59 -9.99
N ALA A 5 -0.17 -29.27 -9.04
CA ALA A 5 0.69 -28.10 -9.09
C ALA A 5 1.73 -28.25 -10.22
N CYS A 6 1.84 -27.21 -11.05
CA CYS A 6 2.90 -27.07 -12.06
C CYS A 6 4.29 -27.04 -11.39
N PRO A 7 5.34 -27.72 -11.92
CA PRO A 7 6.65 -27.84 -11.26
C PRO A 7 7.38 -26.49 -11.07
N GLU A 8 7.10 -25.47 -11.85
CA GLU A 8 7.76 -24.16 -11.81
C GLU A 8 7.21 -23.24 -10.72
N THR A 9 5.92 -23.35 -10.39
CA THR A 9 5.32 -22.71 -9.21
C THR A 9 5.86 -23.31 -7.91
N ALA A 10 6.34 -24.55 -7.95
CA ALA A 10 6.97 -25.21 -6.81
C ALA A 10 8.35 -24.61 -6.49
N GLN A 11 9.14 -24.15 -7.45
CA GLN A 11 10.47 -23.56 -7.17
C GLN A 11 10.41 -22.15 -6.63
N ALA A 12 9.54 -21.28 -7.15
CA ALA A 12 9.29 -19.94 -6.58
C ALA A 12 8.64 -20.04 -5.19
N GLY A 13 7.70 -20.98 -5.01
CA GLY A 13 7.11 -21.33 -3.71
C GLY A 13 8.12 -21.92 -2.73
N ILE A 14 9.14 -22.65 -3.21
CA ILE A 14 10.22 -23.23 -2.37
C ILE A 14 11.22 -22.15 -1.94
N PHE A 15 11.52 -21.13 -2.77
CA PHE A 15 12.40 -20.02 -2.41
C PHE A 15 11.73 -19.11 -1.40
N LEU A 16 10.48 -18.73 -1.65
CA LEU A 16 9.65 -17.97 -0.70
C LEU A 16 9.40 -18.79 0.58
N ALA A 17 9.08 -20.07 0.46
CA ALA A 17 8.89 -20.97 1.60
C ALA A 17 10.19 -21.25 2.38
N LYS A 18 11.37 -21.21 1.77
CA LYS A 18 12.65 -21.31 2.50
C LYS A 18 12.96 -20.05 3.29
N HIS A 19 12.67 -18.86 2.75
CA HIS A 19 12.80 -17.59 3.48
C HIS A 19 11.75 -17.49 4.59
N ILE A 20 10.49 -17.81 4.29
CA ILE A 20 9.40 -17.88 5.27
C ILE A 20 9.69 -18.98 6.32
N LYS A 21 10.19 -20.15 5.94
CA LYS A 21 10.55 -21.20 6.91
C LYS A 21 11.74 -20.86 7.79
N LYS A 22 12.70 -20.07 7.31
CA LYS A 22 13.78 -19.52 8.14
C LYS A 22 13.23 -18.54 9.17
N HIS A 23 12.27 -17.67 8.79
CA HIS A 23 11.58 -16.80 9.72
C HIS A 23 10.59 -17.54 10.63
N ILE A 24 9.82 -18.50 10.13
CA ILE A 24 8.91 -19.33 10.96
C ILE A 24 9.67 -20.18 11.97
N LYS A 25 10.91 -20.61 11.71
CA LYS A 25 11.74 -21.30 12.71
C LYS A 25 12.17 -20.39 13.88
N GLN A 26 12.34 -19.10 13.63
CA GLN A 26 12.54 -18.09 14.68
C GLN A 26 11.24 -17.83 15.48
N ILE A 27 10.09 -17.83 14.80
CA ILE A 27 8.74 -17.67 15.39
C ILE A 27 8.39 -18.75 16.44
N ARG A 28 8.95 -19.93 16.36
CA ARG A 28 8.62 -21.06 17.26
C ARG A 28 9.40 -21.08 18.59
N LYS A 29 10.27 -20.14 18.86
CA LYS A 29 11.10 -20.11 20.09
C LYS A 29 10.63 -19.14 21.20
N GLY A 30 9.42 -18.60 21.11
CA GLY A 30 8.74 -18.00 22.28
C GLY A 30 9.20 -16.64 22.76
N THR A 31 10.24 -16.03 22.14
CA THR A 31 10.64 -14.65 22.41
C THR A 31 11.08 -14.04 21.09
N ILE A 32 10.16 -13.40 20.38
CA ILE A 32 10.45 -12.88 19.05
C ILE A 32 10.62 -11.39 19.18
N SER A 33 11.86 -10.95 19.24
CA SER A 33 12.23 -9.66 18.72
C SER A 33 12.15 -9.75 17.19
N LEU A 34 11.19 -9.06 16.58
CA LEU A 34 11.06 -9.02 15.14
C LEU A 34 11.90 -7.88 14.59
N ILE A 35 13.23 -8.07 14.65
CA ILE A 35 14.17 -7.20 13.95
C ILE A 35 14.23 -7.66 12.52
N HIS A 36 13.85 -6.78 11.60
CA HIS A 36 13.95 -7.01 10.18
C HIS A 36 15.17 -6.28 9.62
N GLN A 37 16.17 -7.05 9.19
CA GLN A 37 17.40 -6.55 8.59
C GLN A 37 17.39 -6.80 7.09
N TYR A 38 17.70 -5.76 6.31
CA TYR A 38 17.82 -5.87 4.85
C TYR A 38 18.77 -4.80 4.31
N GLN A 39 19.22 -5.00 3.08
CA GLN A 39 20.07 -4.05 2.35
C GLN A 39 19.30 -3.52 1.15
N LEU A 40 19.34 -2.19 0.97
CA LEU A 40 18.70 -1.52 -0.14
C LEU A 40 19.52 -0.28 -0.54
N ASN A 41 19.80 -0.12 -1.82
CA ASN A 41 20.51 1.03 -2.37
C ASN A 41 21.84 1.37 -1.64
N GLY A 42 22.57 0.32 -1.23
CA GLY A 42 23.85 0.47 -0.53
C GLY A 42 23.73 0.79 0.97
N TYR A 43 22.53 0.86 1.51
CA TYR A 43 22.28 1.06 2.95
C TYR A 43 21.98 -0.26 3.64
N ASN A 44 22.54 -0.44 4.83
CA ASN A 44 22.13 -1.50 5.76
C ASN A 44 21.00 -0.95 6.63
N ILE A 45 19.82 -1.51 6.49
CA ILE A 45 18.60 -1.04 7.15
C ILE A 45 18.15 -2.05 8.19
N VAL A 46 17.82 -1.56 9.38
CA VAL A 46 17.31 -2.34 10.49
C VAL A 46 15.99 -1.74 10.94
N LEU A 47 14.91 -2.52 10.83
CA LEU A 47 13.58 -2.15 11.28
C LEU A 47 13.22 -2.96 12.53
N ASP A 48 12.94 -2.29 13.62
CA ASP A 48 12.29 -2.90 14.80
C ASP A 48 10.77 -2.80 14.63
N THR A 49 10.11 -3.94 14.45
CA THR A 49 8.68 -3.97 14.16
C THR A 49 7.80 -3.66 15.37
N TYR A 50 8.35 -3.68 16.58
CA TYR A 50 7.60 -3.38 17.80
C TYR A 50 7.64 -1.90 18.17
N SER A 51 8.79 -1.25 18.01
CA SER A 51 8.90 0.19 18.19
C SER A 51 8.59 0.99 16.93
N SER A 52 8.60 0.35 15.75
CA SER A 52 8.58 0.98 14.43
C SER A 52 9.80 1.86 14.13
N ALA A 53 10.88 1.73 14.92
CA ALA A 53 12.11 2.45 14.67
C ALA A 53 12.85 1.86 13.47
N ILE A 54 13.39 2.75 12.62
CA ILE A 54 14.25 2.40 11.50
C ILE A 54 15.63 2.99 11.78
N HIS A 55 16.66 2.14 11.64
CA HIS A 55 18.06 2.52 11.78
C HIS A 55 18.79 2.25 10.48
N VAL A 56 19.60 3.19 10.04
CA VAL A 56 20.59 2.98 8.98
C VAL A 56 21.94 2.86 9.67
N VAL A 57 22.60 1.73 9.45
CA VAL A 57 23.82 1.35 10.19
C VAL A 57 24.95 0.94 9.26
N ASP A 58 26.18 0.95 9.74
CA ASP A 58 27.32 0.39 9.03
C ASP A 58 27.30 -1.15 9.02
N GLU A 59 28.26 -1.77 8.33
CA GLU A 59 28.36 -3.23 8.25
C GLU A 59 28.63 -3.89 9.60
N ILE A 60 29.38 -3.25 10.47
CA ILE A 60 29.76 -3.79 11.78
C ILE A 60 28.54 -3.84 12.70
N ALA A 61 27.83 -2.73 12.82
CA ALA A 61 26.60 -2.65 13.60
C ALA A 61 25.51 -3.58 13.02
N TYR A 62 25.41 -3.69 11.69
CA TYR A 62 24.48 -4.61 11.04
C TYR A 62 24.71 -6.07 11.41
N ASP A 63 25.97 -6.54 11.32
CA ASP A 63 26.34 -7.87 11.73
C ASP A 63 26.22 -8.10 13.25
N MET A 64 26.54 -7.06 14.05
CA MET A 64 26.41 -7.10 15.50
C MET A 64 24.95 -7.31 15.92
N ILE A 65 24.03 -6.56 15.34
CA ILE A 65 22.60 -6.66 15.62
C ILE A 65 22.07 -8.06 15.29
N ALA A 66 22.56 -8.67 14.21
CA ALA A 66 22.16 -10.03 13.83
C ALA A 66 22.52 -11.11 14.88
N MET A 67 23.49 -10.83 15.74
CA MET A 67 23.97 -11.77 16.76
C MET A 67 23.53 -11.39 18.19
N PHE A 68 22.92 -10.20 18.36
CA PHE A 68 22.79 -9.54 19.66
C PHE A 68 21.93 -10.30 20.68
N GLU A 69 20.91 -11.04 20.22
CA GLU A 69 20.02 -11.80 21.11
C GLU A 69 20.50 -13.26 21.33
N ASP A 70 21.32 -13.78 20.42
CA ASP A 70 21.73 -15.19 20.43
C ASP A 70 23.10 -15.44 21.09
N LYS A 71 23.90 -14.38 21.30
CA LYS A 71 25.29 -14.50 21.79
C LYS A 71 25.60 -13.51 22.90
N THR A 72 26.57 -13.82 23.69
CA THR A 72 27.12 -12.94 24.71
C THR A 72 27.97 -11.83 24.08
N ALA A 73 28.13 -10.69 24.78
CA ALA A 73 28.96 -9.58 24.31
C ALA A 73 30.40 -10.02 23.94
N GLY A 74 31.01 -10.91 24.73
CA GLY A 74 32.36 -11.42 24.47
C GLY A 74 32.42 -12.24 23.17
N GLU A 75 31.44 -13.11 22.92
CA GLU A 75 31.36 -13.91 21.70
C GLU A 75 31.14 -13.07 20.46
N ILE A 76 30.29 -12.02 20.57
CA ILE A 76 30.01 -11.06 19.48
C ILE A 76 31.29 -10.31 19.13
N ILE A 77 31.93 -9.70 20.13
CA ILE A 77 33.15 -8.90 19.95
C ILE A 77 34.27 -9.77 19.36
N SER A 78 34.47 -10.99 19.87
CA SER A 78 35.48 -11.90 19.34
C SER A 78 35.21 -12.29 17.87
N ALA A 79 33.95 -12.56 17.53
CA ALA A 79 33.56 -12.90 16.15
C ALA A 79 33.76 -11.74 15.18
N LEU A 80 33.38 -10.52 15.61
CA LEU A 80 33.53 -9.32 14.78
C LEU A 80 34.98 -8.85 14.69
N LEU A 81 35.77 -8.99 15.75
CA LEU A 81 37.21 -8.73 15.70
C LEU A 81 37.91 -9.65 14.73
N ALA A 82 37.53 -10.93 14.68
CA ALA A 82 38.06 -11.88 13.68
C ALA A 82 37.66 -11.51 12.24
N LYS A 83 36.45 -10.91 12.04
CA LYS A 83 35.95 -10.54 10.72
C LYS A 83 36.44 -9.16 10.24
N TYR A 84 36.50 -8.18 11.13
CA TYR A 84 36.73 -6.77 10.81
C TYR A 84 38.02 -6.21 11.40
N GLY A 85 38.63 -6.87 12.37
CA GLY A 85 39.84 -6.41 13.02
C GLY A 85 40.97 -6.13 12.03
N GLY A 86 41.59 -4.97 12.15
CA GLY A 86 42.64 -4.51 11.24
C GLY A 86 42.16 -3.95 9.91
N ARG A 87 40.87 -3.92 9.62
CA ARG A 87 40.32 -3.20 8.45
C ARG A 87 40.32 -1.69 8.72
N GLN A 88 40.59 -0.91 7.66
CA GLN A 88 40.41 0.53 7.73
C GLN A 88 38.94 0.89 7.55
N THR A 89 38.43 1.79 8.39
CA THR A 89 37.13 2.45 8.23
C THR A 89 37.18 3.47 7.07
N ALA A 90 36.03 4.03 6.71
CA ALA A 90 35.94 5.10 5.71
C ALA A 90 36.77 6.35 6.09
N ASP A 91 36.95 6.57 7.38
CA ASP A 91 37.75 7.69 7.95
C ASP A 91 39.24 7.36 8.08
N GLY A 92 39.68 6.17 7.66
CA GLY A 92 41.06 5.73 7.64
C GLY A 92 41.59 5.17 8.98
N GLU A 93 40.72 5.03 9.99
CA GLU A 93 41.06 4.39 11.26
C GLU A 93 40.97 2.86 11.16
N THR A 94 41.73 2.16 11.99
CA THR A 94 41.74 0.68 12.01
C THR A 94 40.78 0.17 13.06
N VAL A 95 39.84 -0.69 12.66
CA VAL A 95 38.87 -1.30 13.57
C VAL A 95 39.57 -2.05 14.69
N SER A 96 39.32 -1.62 15.92
CA SER A 96 39.85 -2.17 17.15
C SER A 96 38.79 -2.85 18.01
N GLU A 97 39.21 -3.58 19.06
CA GLU A 97 38.29 -4.12 20.05
C GLU A 97 37.53 -3.03 20.80
N THR A 98 38.12 -1.86 21.00
CA THR A 98 37.48 -0.73 21.65
C THR A 98 36.29 -0.24 20.86
N ASP A 99 36.45 -0.06 19.55
CA ASP A 99 35.36 0.40 18.66
C ASP A 99 34.18 -0.59 18.65
N LEU A 100 34.48 -1.90 18.67
CA LEU A 100 33.44 -2.94 18.75
C LEU A 100 32.71 -2.91 20.13
N ARG A 101 33.39 -2.59 21.20
CA ARG A 101 32.76 -2.43 22.51
C ARG A 101 31.90 -1.16 22.61
N GLU A 102 32.32 -0.09 21.98
CA GLU A 102 31.53 1.14 21.88
C GLU A 102 30.27 0.91 21.02
N CYS A 103 30.39 0.29 19.86
CA CYS A 103 29.26 -0.10 19.03
C CYS A 103 28.27 -1.01 19.80
N TYR A 104 28.78 -1.99 20.56
CA TYR A 104 27.93 -2.84 21.40
C TYR A 104 27.17 -2.03 22.46
N ALA A 105 27.83 -1.07 23.10
CA ALA A 105 27.23 -0.20 24.11
C ALA A 105 26.13 0.69 23.50
N GLU A 106 26.32 1.19 22.28
CA GLU A 106 25.33 1.98 21.59
C GLU A 106 24.07 1.13 21.24
N ILE A 107 24.27 -0.10 20.74
CA ILE A 107 23.18 -1.03 20.48
C ILE A 107 22.44 -1.37 21.78
N GLN A 108 23.18 -1.63 22.87
CA GLN A 108 22.57 -1.87 24.18
C GLN A 108 21.73 -0.69 24.64
N LYS A 109 22.23 0.54 24.45
CA LYS A 109 21.48 1.76 24.77
C LYS A 109 20.19 1.87 23.95
N LEU A 110 20.24 1.57 22.65
CA LEU A 110 19.02 1.54 21.82
C LEU A 110 18.01 0.50 22.33
N LYS A 111 18.48 -0.64 22.84
CA LYS A 111 17.64 -1.66 23.46
C LYS A 111 17.02 -1.17 24.76
N ASP A 112 17.80 -0.53 25.64
CA ASP A 112 17.32 0.03 26.90
C ASP A 112 16.30 1.16 26.67
N ASP A 113 16.50 1.97 25.63
CA ASP A 113 15.60 3.03 25.15
C ASP A 113 14.36 2.47 24.41
N LYS A 114 14.25 1.14 24.26
CA LYS A 114 13.17 0.45 23.54
C LYS A 114 13.01 0.91 22.07
N LYS A 115 14.10 1.28 21.44
CA LYS A 115 14.17 1.67 20.01
C LYS A 115 14.72 0.54 19.14
N LEU A 116 15.32 -0.47 19.75
CA LEU A 116 15.80 -1.69 19.11
C LEU A 116 15.56 -2.85 20.09
N PHE A 117 15.16 -4.02 19.58
CA PHE A 117 14.75 -5.16 20.40
C PHE A 117 13.63 -4.80 21.40
N ALA A 118 12.71 -3.95 20.97
CA ALA A 118 11.60 -3.49 21.78
C ALA A 118 10.68 -4.65 22.19
N PRO A 119 10.14 -4.68 23.42
CA PRO A 119 9.18 -5.69 23.81
C PRO A 119 7.84 -5.52 23.10
N ASP A 120 7.11 -6.62 22.91
CA ASP A 120 5.74 -6.59 22.45
C ASP A 120 4.81 -6.05 23.55
N VAL A 121 4.52 -4.75 23.50
CA VAL A 121 3.63 -4.09 24.48
C VAL A 121 2.18 -4.54 24.36
N TYR A 122 1.81 -5.23 23.28
CA TYR A 122 0.44 -5.70 23.02
C TYR A 122 0.26 -7.21 23.24
N ALA A 123 1.31 -7.95 23.59
CA ALA A 123 1.25 -9.41 23.72
C ALA A 123 0.13 -9.86 24.68
N ASP A 124 0.04 -9.22 25.85
CA ASP A 124 -0.89 -9.61 26.90
C ASP A 124 -2.35 -9.23 26.59
N ILE A 125 -2.55 -8.18 25.79
CA ILE A 125 -3.89 -7.69 25.47
C ILE A 125 -4.38 -8.15 24.10
N ALA A 126 -3.50 -8.69 23.24
CA ALA A 126 -3.86 -9.14 21.89
C ALA A 126 -5.02 -10.15 21.89
N GLY A 127 -5.06 -11.04 22.88
CA GLY A 127 -6.15 -12.00 23.05
C GLY A 127 -7.52 -11.38 23.31
N GLN A 128 -7.56 -10.18 23.91
CA GLN A 128 -8.82 -9.48 24.20
C GLN A 128 -9.49 -8.94 22.93
N PHE A 129 -8.71 -8.69 21.88
CA PHE A 129 -9.21 -8.19 20.60
C PHE A 129 -9.72 -9.30 19.66
N LYS A 130 -9.36 -10.57 19.91
CA LYS A 130 -9.84 -11.71 19.10
C LYS A 130 -11.35 -11.92 19.16
N ASN A 131 -11.96 -11.49 20.24
CA ASN A 131 -13.39 -11.70 20.49
C ASN A 131 -14.21 -10.42 20.29
N ASN A 132 -13.61 -9.31 19.90
CA ASN A 132 -14.27 -8.03 19.84
C ASN A 132 -14.61 -7.60 18.42
N SER A 133 -15.82 -7.22 18.36
CA SER A 133 -16.63 -6.47 17.42
C SER A 133 -16.78 -7.07 16.03
N ARG A 134 -17.98 -7.55 15.81
CA ARG A 134 -18.58 -7.65 14.48
C ARG A 134 -18.98 -6.27 13.95
N ASP A 135 -18.41 -5.19 14.53
CA ASP A 135 -18.74 -3.82 14.17
C ASP A 135 -18.20 -3.51 12.78
N ILE A 136 -19.06 -3.01 11.93
CA ILE A 136 -18.75 -2.66 10.56
C ILE A 136 -18.35 -1.18 10.52
N LYS A 137 -17.15 -0.89 10.03
CA LYS A 137 -16.64 0.47 9.90
C LYS A 137 -16.78 1.05 8.49
N ALA A 138 -16.80 0.19 7.49
CA ALA A 138 -16.72 0.59 6.08
C ALA A 138 -17.64 -0.21 5.18
N LEU A 139 -18.15 0.42 4.13
CA LEU A 139 -18.87 -0.21 3.02
C LEU A 139 -18.30 0.22 1.69
N CYS A 140 -18.15 -0.72 0.77
CA CYS A 140 -17.95 -0.46 -0.63
C CYS A 140 -19.28 -0.64 -1.35
N LEU A 141 -19.86 0.46 -1.85
CA LEU A 141 -21.14 0.45 -2.55
C LEU A 141 -20.93 0.40 -4.06
N HIS A 142 -21.24 -0.71 -4.67
CA HIS A 142 -21.23 -0.87 -6.13
C HIS A 142 -22.51 -0.21 -6.69
N VAL A 143 -22.47 1.11 -6.82
CA VAL A 143 -23.66 1.90 -7.23
C VAL A 143 -24.03 1.70 -8.70
N ALA A 144 -23.12 1.17 -9.52
CA ALA A 144 -23.36 0.86 -10.92
C ALA A 144 -22.71 -0.48 -11.29
N HIS A 145 -23.52 -1.47 -11.69
CA HIS A 145 -23.09 -2.69 -12.37
C HIS A 145 -23.07 -2.45 -13.88
N SER A 146 -22.51 -1.32 -14.28
CA SER A 146 -22.34 -0.90 -15.68
C SER A 146 -21.13 0.03 -15.76
N CYS A 147 -20.45 0.04 -16.90
CA CYS A 147 -19.30 0.91 -17.16
C CYS A 147 -19.35 1.43 -18.59
N ASN A 148 -18.87 2.65 -18.81
CA ASN A 148 -18.71 3.27 -20.11
C ASN A 148 -17.36 2.95 -20.78
N LEU A 149 -16.47 2.19 -20.10
CA LEU A 149 -15.24 1.62 -20.64
C LEU A 149 -15.31 0.09 -20.66
N ASN A 150 -14.53 -0.50 -21.58
CA ASN A 150 -14.37 -1.93 -21.79
C ASN A 150 -12.91 -2.36 -21.54
N CYS A 151 -12.41 -2.08 -20.32
CA CYS A 151 -11.02 -2.38 -19.96
C CYS A 151 -10.76 -3.89 -20.03
N SER A 152 -9.69 -4.31 -20.72
CA SER A 152 -9.41 -5.73 -20.97
C SER A 152 -9.04 -6.51 -19.70
N TYR A 153 -8.35 -5.92 -18.75
CA TYR A 153 -7.97 -6.55 -17.47
C TYR A 153 -9.01 -6.37 -16.36
N CYS A 154 -10.22 -5.90 -16.66
CA CYS A 154 -11.20 -5.54 -15.65
C CYS A 154 -11.68 -6.74 -14.83
N PHE A 155 -11.25 -6.87 -13.59
CA PHE A 155 -11.67 -7.93 -12.66
C PHE A 155 -13.20 -7.92 -12.39
N ALA A 156 -13.84 -6.75 -12.60
CA ALA A 156 -15.29 -6.58 -12.41
C ALA A 156 -16.12 -6.94 -13.66
N GLY A 157 -15.50 -7.47 -14.73
CA GLY A 157 -16.21 -7.76 -15.98
C GLY A 157 -16.98 -6.55 -16.52
N GLN A 158 -16.30 -5.40 -16.68
CA GLN A 158 -16.87 -4.10 -17.06
C GLN A 158 -18.00 -3.65 -16.14
N GLY A 159 -17.88 -3.97 -14.85
CA GLY A 159 -18.83 -3.62 -13.81
C GLY A 159 -19.97 -4.61 -13.58
N LYS A 160 -20.11 -5.64 -14.41
CA LYS A 160 -21.20 -6.62 -14.28
C LYS A 160 -20.97 -7.64 -13.15
N TYR A 161 -19.75 -7.87 -12.73
CA TYR A 161 -19.39 -8.85 -11.68
C TYR A 161 -20.00 -10.23 -11.93
N HIS A 162 -19.98 -10.67 -13.19
CA HIS A 162 -20.61 -11.93 -13.67
C HIS A 162 -22.15 -11.96 -13.58
N GLY A 163 -22.80 -10.80 -13.34
CA GLY A 163 -24.25 -10.63 -13.31
C GLY A 163 -24.75 -9.76 -14.46
N GLU A 164 -25.91 -9.16 -14.27
CA GLU A 164 -26.53 -8.25 -15.25
C GLU A 164 -26.08 -6.80 -15.04
N SER A 165 -26.13 -6.01 -16.13
CA SER A 165 -25.98 -4.57 -16.03
C SER A 165 -27.14 -3.96 -15.28
N ALA A 166 -26.85 -3.22 -14.20
CA ALA A 166 -27.86 -2.58 -13.38
C ALA A 166 -27.29 -1.31 -12.73
N LEU A 167 -28.17 -0.41 -12.34
CA LEU A 167 -27.85 0.73 -11.49
C LEU A 167 -28.53 0.52 -10.13
N MET A 168 -27.82 0.83 -9.05
CA MET A 168 -28.36 0.70 -7.69
C MET A 168 -29.53 1.66 -7.50
N PRO A 169 -30.73 1.18 -7.10
CA PRO A 169 -31.82 2.05 -6.70
C PRO A 169 -31.46 2.84 -5.43
N LEU A 170 -31.92 4.07 -5.33
CA LEU A 170 -31.66 4.94 -4.17
C LEU A 170 -32.01 4.27 -2.83
N GLU A 171 -33.14 3.57 -2.78
CA GLU A 171 -33.61 2.92 -1.54
C GLU A 171 -32.71 1.77 -1.08
N VAL A 172 -32.06 1.07 -2.01
CA VAL A 172 -31.05 0.04 -1.66
C VAL A 172 -29.83 0.70 -1.02
N GLY A 173 -29.35 1.79 -1.61
CA GLY A 173 -28.21 2.54 -1.07
C GLY A 173 -28.50 3.15 0.31
N LYS A 174 -29.70 3.72 0.52
CA LYS A 174 -30.13 4.22 1.84
C LYS A 174 -30.15 3.09 2.86
N ARG A 175 -30.74 1.94 2.52
CA ARG A 175 -30.76 0.78 3.41
C ARG A 175 -29.36 0.28 3.76
N ALA A 176 -28.38 0.37 2.84
CA ALA A 176 -27.01 0.04 3.11
C ALA A 176 -26.34 1.03 4.10
N LEU A 177 -26.66 2.32 4.02
CA LEU A 177 -26.17 3.32 4.98
C LEU A 177 -26.81 3.12 6.36
N ASP A 178 -28.11 2.81 6.44
CA ASP A 178 -28.78 2.45 7.70
C ASP A 178 -28.11 1.23 8.33
N PHE A 179 -27.88 0.18 7.53
CA PHE A 179 -27.19 -1.02 7.98
C PHE A 179 -25.79 -0.72 8.53
N LEU A 180 -25.02 0.17 7.87
CA LEU A 180 -23.71 0.58 8.36
C LEU A 180 -23.81 1.27 9.73
N VAL A 181 -24.75 2.20 9.90
CA VAL A 181 -24.99 2.89 11.17
C VAL A 181 -25.41 1.91 12.26
N GLU A 182 -26.39 1.03 11.98
CA GLU A 182 -26.93 0.04 12.91
C GLU A 182 -25.84 -0.94 13.41
N ASN A 183 -24.86 -1.26 12.56
CA ASN A 183 -23.84 -2.27 12.83
C ASN A 183 -22.44 -1.70 13.10
N SER A 184 -22.33 -0.39 13.29
CA SER A 184 -21.02 0.26 13.48
C SER A 184 -20.56 0.35 14.94
N GLY A 185 -21.37 -0.10 15.89
CA GLY A 185 -21.02 -0.07 17.31
C GLY A 185 -20.54 1.31 17.78
N SER A 186 -19.39 1.34 18.41
CA SER A 186 -18.77 2.57 18.93
C SER A 186 -18.00 3.39 17.89
N HIS A 187 -17.88 2.93 16.63
CA HIS A 187 -17.16 3.68 15.60
C HIS A 187 -17.88 4.99 15.26
N THR A 188 -17.23 6.11 15.49
CA THR A 188 -17.74 7.44 15.12
C THR A 188 -17.52 7.72 13.63
N ASN A 189 -16.34 7.38 13.09
CA ASN A 189 -16.03 7.60 11.68
C ASN A 189 -16.38 6.37 10.86
N LEU A 190 -17.24 6.55 9.86
CA LEU A 190 -17.71 5.50 8.95
C LEU A 190 -17.23 5.81 7.53
N GLU A 191 -16.70 4.81 6.84
CA GLU A 191 -16.15 4.94 5.49
C GLU A 191 -17.16 4.39 4.48
N VAL A 192 -17.39 5.10 3.39
CA VAL A 192 -18.24 4.65 2.29
C VAL A 192 -17.56 4.94 0.97
N ASP A 193 -17.22 3.88 0.23
CA ASP A 193 -16.62 3.99 -1.09
C ASP A 193 -17.69 3.78 -2.18
N PHE A 194 -17.90 4.80 -3.01
CA PHE A 194 -18.70 4.67 -4.22
C PHE A 194 -17.86 4.06 -5.33
N PHE A 195 -18.23 2.85 -5.71
CA PHE A 195 -17.49 1.98 -6.60
C PHE A 195 -18.44 1.26 -7.58
N GLY A 196 -17.92 0.25 -8.29
CA GLY A 196 -18.67 -0.62 -9.20
C GLY A 196 -18.01 -0.71 -10.57
N GLY A 197 -18.77 -0.58 -11.65
CA GLY A 197 -18.23 -0.36 -12.98
C GLY A 197 -17.72 1.06 -13.12
N GLU A 198 -18.65 2.02 -13.29
CA GLU A 198 -18.34 3.45 -13.22
C GLU A 198 -19.43 4.16 -12.38
N PRO A 199 -19.09 4.64 -11.17
CA PRO A 199 -20.07 5.27 -10.27
C PRO A 199 -20.76 6.50 -10.85
N LEU A 200 -20.07 7.26 -11.72
CA LEU A 200 -20.65 8.46 -12.35
C LEU A 200 -21.78 8.12 -13.34
N MET A 201 -21.99 6.87 -13.71
CA MET A 201 -23.18 6.43 -14.43
C MET A 201 -24.44 6.49 -13.55
N ASN A 202 -24.29 6.50 -12.23
CA ASN A 202 -25.38 6.62 -11.27
C ASN A 202 -25.20 7.85 -10.36
N TRP A 203 -24.67 8.93 -10.92
CA TRP A 203 -24.22 10.11 -10.17
C TRP A 203 -25.30 10.77 -9.32
N GLN A 204 -26.56 10.82 -9.80
CA GLN A 204 -27.65 11.40 -9.01
C GLN A 204 -27.90 10.59 -7.73
N VAL A 205 -27.87 9.27 -7.81
CA VAL A 205 -28.02 8.40 -6.63
C VAL A 205 -26.84 8.59 -5.67
N VAL A 206 -25.62 8.72 -6.18
CA VAL A 206 -24.44 9.03 -5.35
C VAL A 206 -24.66 10.33 -4.56
N LYS A 207 -25.09 11.40 -5.23
CA LYS A 207 -25.37 12.69 -4.58
C LYS A 207 -26.45 12.58 -3.51
N GLU A 208 -27.53 11.86 -3.77
CA GLU A 208 -28.62 11.64 -2.81
C GLU A 208 -28.17 10.79 -1.63
N LEU A 209 -27.34 9.75 -1.84
CA LEU A 209 -26.79 8.92 -0.77
C LEU A 209 -25.85 9.72 0.14
N VAL A 210 -25.04 10.61 -0.42
CA VAL A 210 -24.21 11.52 0.39
C VAL A 210 -25.08 12.43 1.25
N ARG A 211 -26.12 13.05 0.68
CA ARG A 211 -27.05 13.91 1.47
C ARG A 211 -27.74 13.11 2.55
N TYR A 212 -28.19 11.89 2.25
CA TYR A 212 -28.82 11.01 3.20
C TYR A 212 -27.85 10.61 4.33
N GLY A 213 -26.61 10.20 4.00
CA GLY A 213 -25.60 9.91 5.01
C GLY A 213 -25.32 11.10 5.93
N ARG A 214 -25.20 12.33 5.37
CA ARG A 214 -25.07 13.56 6.18
C ARG A 214 -26.24 13.74 7.16
N SER A 215 -27.47 13.40 6.75
CA SER A 215 -28.63 13.50 7.64
C SER A 215 -28.62 12.50 8.79
N LEU A 216 -27.89 11.38 8.66
CA LEU A 216 -27.73 10.37 9.71
C LEU A 216 -26.65 10.74 10.75
N GLU A 217 -25.75 11.67 10.44
CA GLU A 217 -24.57 11.96 11.27
C GLU A 217 -24.95 12.46 12.68
N ALA A 218 -25.75 13.51 12.78
CA ALA A 218 -26.09 14.12 14.06
C ALA A 218 -26.98 13.20 14.93
N PRO A 219 -28.07 12.57 14.41
CA PRO A 219 -28.91 11.69 15.20
C PRO A 219 -28.19 10.47 15.79
N HIS A 220 -27.19 9.95 15.06
CA HIS A 220 -26.49 8.73 15.44
C HIS A 220 -25.09 8.95 15.99
N HIS A 221 -24.64 10.22 16.15
CA HIS A 221 -23.26 10.56 16.56
C HIS A 221 -22.19 9.92 15.68
N LYS A 222 -22.44 9.87 14.36
CA LYS A 222 -21.54 9.32 13.34
C LYS A 222 -21.01 10.44 12.46
N ARG A 223 -19.94 10.13 11.71
CA ARG A 223 -19.34 10.98 10.70
C ARG A 223 -18.97 10.13 9.49
N PHE A 224 -19.61 10.40 8.36
CA PHE A 224 -19.30 9.71 7.12
C PHE A 224 -18.11 10.31 6.40
N ARG A 225 -17.23 9.46 5.91
CA ARG A 225 -16.10 9.77 5.03
C ARG A 225 -16.37 9.07 3.70
N PHE A 226 -16.72 9.87 2.69
CA PHE A 226 -17.05 9.35 1.37
C PHE A 226 -15.84 9.35 0.47
N THR A 227 -15.66 8.27 -0.29
CA THR A 227 -14.66 8.14 -1.36
C THR A 227 -15.38 7.89 -2.68
N LEU A 228 -14.88 8.49 -3.75
CA LEU A 228 -15.33 8.25 -5.13
C LEU A 228 -14.17 7.68 -5.93
N THR A 229 -14.36 6.52 -6.58
CA THR A 229 -13.43 5.97 -7.57
C THR A 229 -14.03 6.12 -8.96
N THR A 230 -13.32 6.76 -9.90
CA THR A 230 -13.85 7.00 -11.25
C THR A 230 -12.80 6.80 -12.34
N ASN A 231 -13.24 6.36 -13.51
CA ASN A 231 -12.45 6.30 -14.74
C ASN A 231 -12.32 7.66 -15.47
N GLY A 232 -13.00 8.69 -14.99
CA GLY A 232 -12.86 10.07 -15.48
C GLY A 232 -13.67 10.45 -16.71
N VAL A 233 -14.21 9.52 -17.47
CA VAL A 233 -14.91 9.83 -18.73
C VAL A 233 -16.08 10.79 -18.52
N ASN A 234 -16.86 10.58 -17.45
CA ASN A 234 -18.04 11.38 -17.12
C ASN A 234 -17.75 12.54 -16.12
N VAL A 235 -16.48 12.81 -15.82
CA VAL A 235 -16.14 13.96 -14.97
C VAL A 235 -16.48 15.25 -15.70
N ASP A 236 -17.20 16.14 -15.00
CA ASP A 236 -17.57 17.49 -15.38
C ASP A 236 -17.47 18.44 -14.18
N ASP A 237 -17.89 19.69 -14.34
CA ASP A 237 -17.83 20.69 -13.27
C ASP A 237 -18.70 20.33 -12.06
N ASP A 238 -19.91 19.76 -12.25
CA ASP A 238 -20.79 19.32 -11.14
C ASP A 238 -20.09 18.21 -10.32
N VAL A 239 -19.46 17.26 -10.98
CA VAL A 239 -18.70 16.18 -10.31
C VAL A 239 -17.54 16.77 -9.50
N ILE A 240 -16.76 17.68 -10.08
CA ILE A 240 -15.62 18.31 -9.42
C ILE A 240 -16.07 19.12 -8.19
N GLU A 241 -17.06 19.97 -8.36
CA GLU A 241 -17.55 20.85 -7.27
C GLU A 241 -18.17 20.05 -6.13
N PHE A 242 -19.04 19.08 -6.45
CA PHE A 242 -19.66 18.25 -5.43
C PHE A 242 -18.62 17.39 -4.70
N SER A 243 -17.72 16.73 -5.45
CA SER A 243 -16.69 15.88 -4.83
C SER A 243 -15.72 16.69 -3.97
N ASN A 244 -15.35 17.89 -4.38
CA ASN A 244 -14.48 18.77 -3.58
C ASN A 244 -15.15 19.28 -2.29
N ARG A 245 -16.47 19.33 -2.24
CA ARG A 245 -17.21 19.71 -1.05
C ARG A 245 -17.48 18.52 -0.12
N GLU A 246 -17.85 17.37 -0.68
CA GLU A 246 -18.44 16.26 0.08
C GLU A 246 -17.53 15.04 0.24
N MET A 247 -16.63 14.76 -0.73
CA MET A 247 -15.80 13.56 -0.70
C MET A 247 -14.52 13.79 0.09
N GLN A 248 -14.25 12.92 1.05
CA GLN A 248 -12.98 12.90 1.78
C GLN A 248 -11.84 12.56 0.83
N ASN A 249 -12.03 11.59 -0.05
CA ASN A 249 -11.04 11.15 -1.00
C ASN A 249 -11.64 10.95 -2.40
N VAL A 250 -10.79 11.08 -3.43
CA VAL A 250 -11.15 10.77 -4.82
C VAL A 250 -10.04 9.95 -5.45
N VAL A 251 -10.40 8.81 -6.04
CA VAL A 251 -9.47 7.95 -6.78
C VAL A 251 -9.72 8.12 -8.27
N MET A 252 -8.72 8.61 -8.98
CA MET A 252 -8.73 8.87 -10.42
C MET A 252 -7.95 7.77 -11.13
N SER A 253 -8.64 6.97 -11.94
CA SER A 253 -8.07 5.77 -12.56
C SER A 253 -7.30 6.09 -13.84
N ILE A 254 -5.96 6.04 -13.78
CA ILE A 254 -5.05 6.20 -14.93
C ILE A 254 -3.87 5.23 -14.78
N ASP A 255 -3.52 4.52 -15.86
CA ASP A 255 -2.44 3.52 -15.83
C ASP A 255 -1.05 4.08 -16.18
N GLY A 256 -0.93 5.37 -16.49
CA GLY A 256 0.36 5.99 -16.77
C GLY A 256 0.44 6.62 -18.17
N ARG A 257 1.48 6.27 -18.94
CA ARG A 257 1.71 6.76 -20.32
C ARG A 257 0.52 6.44 -21.22
N LYS A 258 0.29 7.27 -22.22
CA LYS A 258 -0.86 7.14 -23.13
C LYS A 258 -0.94 5.75 -23.78
N GLU A 259 0.17 5.25 -24.31
CA GLU A 259 0.22 3.93 -24.96
C GLU A 259 -0.06 2.76 -24.00
N VAL A 260 0.28 2.91 -22.72
CA VAL A 260 -0.04 1.94 -21.67
C VAL A 260 -1.51 2.02 -21.32
N HIS A 261 -2.01 3.22 -21.02
CA HIS A 261 -3.39 3.44 -20.64
C HIS A 261 -4.36 3.00 -21.75
N ASP A 262 -4.15 3.46 -22.99
CA ASP A 262 -5.03 3.21 -24.12
C ASP A 262 -4.95 1.75 -24.64
N ARG A 263 -3.94 0.96 -24.23
CA ARG A 263 -3.89 -0.49 -24.49
C ARG A 263 -5.01 -1.22 -23.76
N PHE A 264 -5.33 -0.80 -22.54
CA PHE A 264 -6.24 -1.51 -21.66
C PHE A 264 -7.58 -0.80 -21.47
N ARG A 265 -7.58 0.53 -21.33
CA ARG A 265 -8.76 1.33 -20.95
C ARG A 265 -9.40 1.97 -22.19
N VAL A 266 -10.02 1.13 -22.96
CA VAL A 266 -10.74 1.53 -24.18
C VAL A 266 -12.25 1.61 -23.95
N ASP A 267 -12.94 2.35 -24.81
CA ASP A 267 -14.40 2.31 -24.89
C ASP A 267 -14.89 1.06 -25.66
N TYR A 268 -16.21 0.90 -25.80
CA TYR A 268 -16.80 -0.23 -26.52
C TYR A 268 -16.56 -0.21 -28.06
N GLN A 269 -15.99 0.87 -28.60
CA GLN A 269 -15.53 0.99 -29.98
C GLN A 269 -14.02 0.76 -30.12
N GLY A 270 -13.32 0.43 -29.03
CA GLY A 270 -11.88 0.21 -29.03
C GLY A 270 -11.04 1.50 -29.02
N ARG A 271 -11.65 2.67 -28.77
CA ARG A 271 -10.93 3.95 -28.70
C ARG A 271 -10.36 4.15 -27.31
N GLY A 272 -9.09 4.57 -27.23
CA GLY A 272 -8.45 4.91 -25.97
C GLY A 272 -9.13 6.07 -25.25
N SER A 273 -9.05 6.07 -23.92
CA SER A 273 -9.69 7.10 -23.09
C SER A 273 -8.73 8.17 -22.56
N TYR A 274 -7.43 8.01 -22.75
CA TYR A 274 -6.40 8.88 -22.18
C TYR A 274 -6.60 10.37 -22.49
N ASP A 275 -6.74 10.73 -23.78
CA ASP A 275 -6.87 12.13 -24.21
C ASP A 275 -8.16 12.78 -23.69
N THR A 276 -9.19 11.97 -23.41
CA THR A 276 -10.46 12.43 -22.85
C THR A 276 -10.34 12.74 -21.37
N ILE A 277 -9.61 11.92 -20.61
CA ILE A 277 -9.62 11.99 -19.13
C ILE A 277 -8.50 12.87 -18.56
N ILE A 278 -7.33 12.97 -19.21
CA ILE A 278 -6.20 13.73 -18.68
C ILE A 278 -6.55 15.19 -18.37
N PRO A 279 -7.12 15.98 -19.29
CA PRO A 279 -7.45 17.39 -19.00
C PRO A 279 -8.47 17.51 -17.86
N LYS A 280 -9.43 16.58 -17.76
CA LYS A 280 -10.43 16.55 -16.71
C LYS A 280 -9.80 16.27 -15.34
N PHE A 281 -8.91 15.28 -15.27
CA PHE A 281 -8.25 14.92 -14.03
C PHE A 281 -7.22 15.96 -13.57
N GLN A 282 -6.53 16.62 -14.51
CA GLN A 282 -5.66 17.75 -14.19
C GLN A 282 -6.47 18.90 -13.57
N GLU A 283 -7.61 19.26 -14.17
CA GLU A 283 -8.51 20.27 -13.62
C GLU A 283 -9.08 19.84 -12.26
N PHE A 284 -9.46 18.58 -12.12
CA PHE A 284 -9.94 18.04 -10.85
C PHE A 284 -8.87 18.17 -9.75
N ALA A 285 -7.64 17.68 -10.01
CA ALA A 285 -6.54 17.74 -9.05
C ALA A 285 -6.21 19.20 -8.69
N ARG A 286 -6.15 20.10 -9.70
CA ARG A 286 -5.92 21.54 -9.49
C ARG A 286 -6.96 22.16 -8.57
N ARG A 287 -8.25 21.92 -8.80
CA ARG A 287 -9.35 22.47 -7.97
C ARG A 287 -9.48 21.79 -6.62
N ARG A 288 -8.95 20.57 -6.49
CA ARG A 288 -8.92 19.84 -5.23
C ARG A 288 -7.83 20.36 -4.29
N GLY A 289 -6.71 20.86 -4.82
CA GLY A 289 -5.58 21.41 -4.06
C GLY A 289 -5.00 20.36 -3.10
N GLU A 290 -4.83 20.72 -1.84
CA GLU A 290 -4.22 19.85 -0.81
C GLU A 290 -5.14 18.73 -0.30
N ARG A 291 -6.42 18.69 -0.69
CA ARG A 291 -7.34 17.62 -0.26
C ARG A 291 -6.90 16.27 -0.78
N ASP A 292 -7.35 15.21 -0.10
CA ASP A 292 -6.97 13.85 -0.46
C ASP A 292 -7.52 13.43 -1.82
N TYR A 293 -6.62 12.95 -2.67
CA TYR A 293 -6.89 12.24 -3.91
C TYR A 293 -5.77 11.26 -4.20
N TYR A 294 -6.04 10.31 -5.05
CA TYR A 294 -5.01 9.47 -5.65
C TYR A 294 -5.27 9.31 -7.14
N VAL A 295 -4.21 9.43 -7.94
CA VAL A 295 -4.19 8.86 -9.27
C VAL A 295 -3.75 7.41 -9.11
N ARG A 296 -4.59 6.47 -9.50
CA ARG A 296 -4.36 5.04 -9.32
C ARG A 296 -4.36 4.32 -10.64
N GLY A 297 -3.25 3.65 -10.95
CA GLY A 297 -3.08 2.83 -12.12
C GLY A 297 -2.89 1.35 -11.79
N THR A 298 -2.78 0.58 -12.87
CA THR A 298 -2.53 -0.87 -12.81
C THR A 298 -1.35 -1.19 -13.71
N TYR A 299 -0.37 -1.94 -13.18
CA TYR A 299 0.69 -2.53 -13.98
C TYR A 299 0.44 -4.02 -14.21
N THR A 300 0.90 -4.49 -15.36
CA THR A 300 0.65 -5.85 -15.85
C THR A 300 1.95 -6.43 -16.40
N HIS A 301 1.92 -7.68 -16.85
CA HIS A 301 3.02 -8.28 -17.62
C HIS A 301 3.43 -7.41 -18.84
N ALA A 302 2.50 -6.69 -19.44
CA ALA A 302 2.75 -5.88 -20.64
C ALA A 302 3.38 -4.49 -20.34
N ASN A 303 3.39 -4.04 -19.09
CA ASN A 303 4.03 -2.79 -18.63
C ASN A 303 4.72 -2.97 -17.27
N PRO A 304 5.68 -3.91 -17.15
CA PRO A 304 6.38 -4.14 -15.88
C PRO A 304 7.30 -2.97 -15.51
N ASP A 305 7.56 -2.04 -16.44
CA ASP A 305 8.36 -0.82 -16.28
C ASP A 305 7.55 0.35 -15.68
N PHE A 306 6.67 0.07 -14.76
CA PHE A 306 5.66 0.98 -14.19
C PHE A 306 6.23 2.27 -13.58
N THR A 307 7.53 2.33 -13.23
CA THR A 307 8.18 3.56 -12.78
C THR A 307 8.06 4.66 -13.82
N ASN A 308 8.19 4.33 -15.12
CA ASN A 308 8.04 5.30 -16.20
C ASN A 308 6.59 5.85 -16.26
N ASP A 309 5.61 5.03 -15.92
CA ASP A 309 4.20 5.43 -15.87
C ASP A 309 3.93 6.38 -14.69
N ILE A 310 4.50 6.09 -13.51
CA ILE A 310 4.42 6.96 -12.33
C ILE A 310 5.09 8.31 -12.60
N LEU A 311 6.30 8.30 -13.16
CA LEU A 311 7.02 9.54 -13.46
C LEU A 311 6.33 10.38 -14.53
N HIS A 312 5.74 9.75 -15.54
CA HIS A 312 4.90 10.43 -16.53
C HIS A 312 3.71 11.15 -15.87
N LEU A 313 2.99 10.47 -14.97
CA LEU A 313 1.89 11.09 -14.23
C LEU A 313 2.37 12.24 -13.32
N ALA A 314 3.53 12.07 -12.70
CA ALA A 314 4.16 13.14 -11.90
C ALA A 314 4.51 14.37 -12.74
N ASP A 315 4.97 14.17 -13.97
CA ASP A 315 5.32 15.28 -14.90
C ASP A 315 4.06 15.97 -15.45
N LEU A 316 2.91 15.31 -15.45
CA LEU A 316 1.60 15.91 -15.73
C LEU A 316 1.04 16.74 -14.55
N GLY A 317 1.75 16.79 -13.40
CA GLY A 317 1.39 17.58 -12.23
C GLY A 317 0.63 16.81 -11.14
N PHE A 318 0.45 15.50 -11.26
CA PHE A 318 -0.14 14.71 -10.20
C PHE A 318 0.89 14.42 -9.10
N THR A 319 0.55 14.68 -7.85
CA THR A 319 1.47 14.56 -6.71
C THR A 319 1.18 13.38 -5.80
N LYS A 320 -0.02 12.78 -5.87
CA LYS A 320 -0.45 11.65 -5.03
C LYS A 320 -0.77 10.46 -5.94
N LEU A 321 0.10 9.46 -5.96
CA LEU A 321 0.14 8.39 -6.94
C LEU A 321 0.09 7.01 -6.28
N SER A 322 -0.61 6.08 -6.92
CA SER A 322 -0.66 4.67 -6.60
C SER A 322 -0.60 3.84 -7.88
N MET A 323 0.07 2.71 -7.84
CA MET A 323 0.15 1.79 -8.98
C MET A 323 0.11 0.36 -8.45
N GLU A 324 -0.95 -0.37 -8.79
CA GLU A 324 -1.22 -1.69 -8.23
C GLU A 324 -0.93 -2.80 -9.25
N PRO A 325 -0.50 -3.99 -8.81
CA PRO A 325 -0.41 -5.14 -9.69
C PRO A 325 -1.81 -5.54 -10.20
N VAL A 326 -1.88 -6.00 -11.45
CA VAL A 326 -3.12 -6.55 -12.00
C VAL A 326 -3.56 -7.78 -11.19
N VAL A 327 -4.87 -7.87 -10.96
CA VAL A 327 -5.51 -9.05 -10.36
C VAL A 327 -6.37 -9.70 -11.43
N CYS A 328 -5.93 -10.82 -11.96
CA CYS A 328 -6.60 -11.58 -13.02
C CYS A 328 -6.28 -13.08 -12.88
N ASP A 329 -6.92 -13.91 -13.71
CA ASP A 329 -6.58 -15.33 -13.78
C ASP A 329 -5.13 -15.50 -14.24
N PRO A 330 -4.36 -16.46 -13.67
CA PRO A 330 -2.98 -16.71 -14.07
C PRO A 330 -2.79 -17.05 -15.56
N SER A 331 -3.83 -17.48 -16.25
CA SER A 331 -3.81 -17.74 -17.71
C SER A 331 -4.07 -16.48 -18.55
N ASP A 332 -4.44 -15.36 -17.94
CA ASP A 332 -4.67 -14.09 -18.65
C ASP A 332 -3.33 -13.55 -19.18
N PRO A 333 -3.25 -13.06 -20.42
CA PRO A 333 -2.03 -12.45 -20.97
C PRO A 333 -1.51 -11.24 -20.18
N SER A 334 -2.34 -10.61 -19.36
CA SER A 334 -1.95 -9.50 -18.49
C SER A 334 -1.34 -9.96 -17.18
N ALA A 335 -1.47 -11.26 -16.82
CA ALA A 335 -1.04 -11.79 -15.53
C ALA A 335 0.46 -11.63 -15.32
N LEU A 336 0.84 -11.18 -14.13
CA LEU A 336 2.23 -11.14 -13.72
C LEU A 336 2.74 -12.55 -13.44
N THR A 337 3.98 -12.81 -13.82
CA THR A 337 4.65 -14.09 -13.68
C THR A 337 5.88 -13.98 -12.79
N ALA A 338 6.50 -15.11 -12.45
CA ALA A 338 7.77 -15.12 -11.72
C ALA A 338 8.91 -14.44 -12.50
N GLU A 339 8.83 -14.41 -13.83
CA GLU A 339 9.81 -13.77 -14.71
C GLU A 339 9.76 -12.25 -14.63
N ASP A 340 8.63 -11.67 -14.25
CA ASP A 340 8.46 -10.23 -14.09
C ASP A 340 9.08 -9.71 -12.77
N LEU A 341 9.21 -10.56 -11.74
CA LEU A 341 9.64 -10.15 -10.40
C LEU A 341 10.98 -9.41 -10.37
N PRO A 342 12.05 -9.85 -11.07
CA PRO A 342 13.33 -9.12 -11.08
C PRO A 342 13.18 -7.71 -11.66
N ILE A 343 12.33 -7.55 -12.70
CA ILE A 343 12.04 -6.25 -13.29
C ILE A 343 11.30 -5.38 -12.28
N LEU A 344 10.24 -5.92 -11.68
CA LEU A 344 9.42 -5.17 -10.72
C LEU A 344 10.24 -4.69 -9.51
N PHE A 345 11.11 -5.53 -8.95
CA PHE A 345 11.99 -5.11 -7.84
C PHE A 345 12.91 -3.96 -8.27
N SER A 346 13.53 -4.06 -9.45
CA SER A 346 14.35 -2.97 -10.00
C SER A 346 13.52 -1.70 -10.24
N GLN A 347 12.24 -1.80 -10.60
CA GLN A 347 11.38 -0.63 -10.76
C GLN A 347 11.08 0.07 -9.44
N TYR A 348 10.83 -0.66 -8.36
CA TYR A 348 10.67 -0.04 -7.03
C TYR A 348 11.94 0.70 -6.59
N GLU A 349 13.12 0.12 -6.80
CA GLU A 349 14.39 0.78 -6.49
C GLU A 349 14.57 2.07 -7.30
N LYS A 350 14.38 2.02 -8.62
CA LYS A 350 14.43 3.19 -9.50
C LYS A 350 13.42 4.28 -9.10
N LEU A 351 12.22 3.87 -8.71
CA LEU A 351 11.20 4.81 -8.26
C LEU A 351 11.64 5.52 -6.98
N ALA A 352 12.20 4.81 -6.00
CA ALA A 352 12.71 5.41 -4.77
C ALA A 352 13.81 6.45 -5.06
N GLU A 353 14.78 6.12 -5.94
CA GLU A 353 15.84 7.05 -6.37
C GLU A 353 15.25 8.28 -7.06
N ALA A 354 14.31 8.08 -7.99
CA ALA A 354 13.65 9.17 -8.71
C ALA A 354 12.83 10.07 -7.76
N MET A 355 12.16 9.50 -6.77
CA MET A 355 11.42 10.27 -5.75
C MET A 355 12.37 11.13 -4.91
N LEU A 356 13.51 10.58 -4.48
CA LEU A 356 14.55 11.34 -3.75
C LEU A 356 15.13 12.48 -4.59
N ALA A 357 15.39 12.24 -5.88
CA ALA A 357 15.85 13.28 -6.80
C ALA A 357 14.80 14.41 -6.94
N ARG A 358 13.55 14.06 -7.20
CA ARG A 358 12.43 15.04 -7.29
C ARG A 358 12.24 15.83 -6.01
N GLN A 359 12.40 15.19 -4.85
CA GLN A 359 12.33 15.88 -3.56
C GLN A 359 13.43 16.95 -3.41
N LYS A 360 14.67 16.62 -3.80
CA LYS A 360 15.78 17.58 -3.80
C LYS A 360 15.56 18.76 -4.76
N GLU A 361 14.83 18.54 -5.85
CA GLU A 361 14.45 19.55 -6.83
C GLU A 361 13.20 20.38 -6.41
N GLY A 362 12.64 20.12 -5.25
CA GLY A 362 11.42 20.80 -4.78
C GLY A 362 10.12 20.37 -5.47
N ARG A 363 10.12 19.21 -6.15
CA ARG A 363 8.96 18.61 -6.85
C ARG A 363 8.58 17.24 -6.27
N PRO A 364 8.30 17.12 -4.96
CA PRO A 364 8.03 15.84 -4.33
C PRO A 364 6.72 15.22 -4.85
N ILE A 365 6.69 13.89 -4.84
CA ILE A 365 5.47 13.10 -5.05
C ILE A 365 5.28 12.14 -3.88
N THR A 366 4.04 11.79 -3.62
CA THR A 366 3.68 10.72 -2.68
C THR A 366 3.33 9.47 -3.47
N PHE A 367 3.99 8.36 -3.16
CA PHE A 367 3.66 7.06 -3.72
C PHE A 367 3.08 6.18 -2.61
N TYR A 368 1.88 5.65 -2.83
CA TYR A 368 1.09 4.99 -1.78
C TYR A 368 1.84 3.82 -1.12
N HIS A 369 2.56 2.99 -1.89
CA HIS A 369 3.30 1.85 -1.35
C HIS A 369 4.47 2.24 -0.44
N TYR A 370 4.93 3.49 -0.51
CA TYR A 370 6.02 4.00 0.35
C TYR A 370 5.51 4.82 1.55
N MET A 371 4.20 4.89 1.74
CA MET A 371 3.61 5.53 2.92
C MET A 371 3.70 4.58 4.11
N ILE A 372 4.68 4.81 4.97
CA ILE A 372 4.85 4.09 6.23
C ILE A 372 4.57 5.06 7.37
N ASP A 373 3.61 4.72 8.23
CA ASP A 373 3.39 5.46 9.48
C ASP A 373 4.34 4.91 10.56
N LEU A 374 5.39 5.67 10.82
CA LEU A 374 6.40 5.35 11.83
C LEU A 374 6.07 5.94 13.21
N ASN A 375 5.01 6.78 13.32
CA ASN A 375 4.72 7.52 14.54
C ASN A 375 3.81 6.76 15.51
N HIS A 376 3.02 5.81 15.03
CA HIS A 376 1.97 5.15 15.81
C HIS A 376 2.27 3.70 16.19
N GLY A 377 3.46 3.19 15.85
CA GLY A 377 3.83 1.79 16.08
C GLY A 377 3.01 0.79 15.26
N PRO A 378 3.15 -0.52 15.51
CA PRO A 378 2.47 -1.55 14.74
C PRO A 378 0.96 -1.56 15.02
N CYS A 379 0.17 -1.75 13.96
CA CYS A 379 -1.28 -1.88 14.07
C CYS A 379 -1.65 -3.12 14.88
N ILE A 380 -2.29 -2.93 16.03
CA ILE A 380 -2.70 -4.03 16.91
C ILE A 380 -3.62 -5.04 16.20
N TYR A 381 -4.50 -4.58 15.30
CA TYR A 381 -5.43 -5.45 14.58
C TYR A 381 -4.72 -6.42 13.62
N LYS A 382 -3.58 -6.07 13.05
CA LYS A 382 -2.79 -6.97 12.20
C LYS A 382 -2.14 -8.13 12.95
N ARG A 383 -2.09 -8.07 14.29
CA ARG A 383 -1.56 -9.16 15.13
C ARG A 383 -2.63 -10.19 15.50
N ILE A 384 -3.88 -9.84 15.29
CA ILE A 384 -5.04 -10.62 15.72
C ILE A 384 -5.64 -11.39 14.54
N ALA A 385 -5.38 -10.95 13.31
CA ALA A 385 -5.74 -11.62 12.05
C ALA A 385 -4.74 -12.75 11.67
#